data_39a54732104b16a95bfc1aa1c7a71142
#
_entry.id   39a54732104b16a95bfc1aa1c7a71142
#
_cell.length_a   1.000
_cell.length_b   1.000
_cell.length_c   1.000
_cell.angle_alpha   90.00
_cell.angle_beta   90.00
_cell.angle_gamma   90.00
#
_symmetry.space_group_name_H-M   'P 1'
#
loop_
_entity.id
_entity.type
_entity.pdbx_description
1 polymer ?
#
loop_
_entity_poly.entity_id
_entity_poly.type
_entity_poly.pdbx_seq_one_letter_code
_entity_poly.pdbx_strand_id
1 'polypeptide(L)'
;MLRYFLLISCFFSLTSIQAESEIIDGNKMLESVNKRIVNINTNELVAILDKDPSVILIDVRTPSELKYTGTINRGQNVNVVRGWIEFQIADHAKSKDTPIIVYCGRNLRSPLAAKTLETMGYTNVKNYSDGFFTWKEEFNPVRISDHEPNNVLYRLPEEVAPGVYSAIGATQPYTYENSNHNNNLSFIVTTDGVLVFNAGGSYLVAKAMHEEIKKVTDQPVKYVVLENSQGHAILGSSYWKEQGAIIIAHVEADKEIRHRGEDIYARTLRVQKEKITGTKIVFPDLTFKEKMPILMGDTKIELMHIGASHSPDDIQLWMPEQKLL
;
A
#
# COMPACT_ATOMS: atom_id res chain seq x y z
N MET A 1 -47.49 72.47 42.39
CA MET A 1 -47.84 71.29 41.53
C MET A 1 -46.57 70.79 40.97
N LEU A 2 -46.04 69.68 41.50
CA LEU A 2 -44.79 69.08 41.10
C LEU A 2 -45.12 67.79 40.27
N ARG A 3 -44.77 67.79 38.97
CA ARG A 3 -45.00 66.66 38.11
C ARG A 3 -43.75 65.77 38.12
N TYR A 4 -43.89 64.57 38.69
CA TYR A 4 -42.86 63.50 38.56
C TYR A 4 -42.94 62.85 37.21
N PHE A 5 -41.84 62.86 36.44
CA PHE A 5 -41.65 62.02 35.25
C PHE A 5 -40.99 60.70 35.67
N LEU A 6 -41.71 59.60 35.49
CA LEU A 6 -41.18 58.26 35.70
C LEU A 6 -40.49 57.82 34.40
N LEU A 7 -39.17 57.71 34.42
CA LEU A 7 -38.41 57.12 33.37
C LEU A 7 -38.39 55.56 33.54
N ILE A 8 -39.12 54.82 32.70
CA ILE A 8 -39.07 53.40 32.64
C ILE A 8 -37.87 53.02 31.73
N SER A 9 -36.80 52.55 32.36
CA SER A 9 -35.64 51.98 31.64
C SER A 9 -35.93 50.52 31.33
N CYS A 10 -36.22 50.21 30.04
CA CYS A 10 -36.29 48.85 29.57
C CYS A 10 -34.88 48.30 29.35
N PHE A 11 -34.41 47.49 30.29
CA PHE A 11 -33.22 46.65 30.08
C PHE A 11 -33.56 45.50 29.11
N PHE A 12 -33.18 45.61 27.86
CA PHE A 12 -33.13 44.47 26.95
C PHE A 12 -31.88 43.64 27.26
N SER A 13 -32.07 42.58 28.00
CA SER A 13 -31.02 41.55 28.15
C SER A 13 -30.86 40.80 26.82
N LEU A 14 -29.84 41.17 26.06
CA LEU A 14 -29.36 40.34 24.93
C LEU A 14 -28.71 39.08 25.50
N THR A 15 -29.48 38.02 25.67
CA THR A 15 -28.91 36.70 25.85
C THR A 15 -28.33 36.27 24.50
N SER A 16 -27.03 36.38 24.34
CA SER A 16 -26.30 35.73 23.25
C SER A 16 -26.44 34.23 23.43
N ILE A 17 -27.34 33.61 22.69
CA ILE A 17 -27.35 32.16 22.52
C ILE A 17 -26.07 31.83 21.76
N GLN A 18 -25.02 31.48 22.48
CA GLN A 18 -23.84 30.83 21.94
C GLN A 18 -24.30 29.42 21.53
N ALA A 19 -24.63 29.25 20.29
CA ALA A 19 -24.83 27.90 19.72
C ALA A 19 -23.50 27.19 19.88
N GLU A 20 -23.41 26.27 20.81
CA GLU A 20 -22.30 25.35 20.95
C GLU A 20 -22.25 24.58 19.62
N SER A 21 -21.20 24.79 18.80
CA SER A 21 -21.03 24.11 17.53
C SER A 21 -20.75 22.65 17.81
N GLU A 22 -21.78 21.81 17.61
CA GLU A 22 -21.64 20.35 17.73
C GLU A 22 -20.54 19.87 16.77
N ILE A 23 -19.58 19.07 17.27
CA ILE A 23 -18.58 18.43 16.44
C ILE A 23 -19.28 17.42 15.54
N ILE A 24 -19.24 17.65 14.25
CA ILE A 24 -19.84 16.77 13.23
C ILE A 24 -18.84 15.66 12.91
N ASP A 25 -19.22 14.40 13.10
CA ASP A 25 -18.40 13.28 12.69
C ASP A 25 -18.32 13.17 11.15
N GLY A 26 -17.24 12.51 10.66
CA GLY A 26 -16.96 12.40 9.22
C GLY A 26 -18.07 11.72 8.43
N ASN A 27 -18.80 10.74 8.99
CA ASN A 27 -19.88 10.04 8.30
C ASN A 27 -21.10 10.93 8.12
N LYS A 28 -21.49 11.68 9.14
CA LYS A 28 -22.57 12.67 9.06
C LYS A 28 -22.25 13.78 8.05
N MET A 29 -20.97 14.24 8.04
CA MET A 29 -20.51 15.21 7.05
C MET A 29 -20.62 14.62 5.62
N LEU A 30 -20.14 13.41 5.42
CA LEU A 30 -20.15 12.71 4.13
C LEU A 30 -21.58 12.51 3.62
N GLU A 31 -22.50 12.06 4.48
CA GLU A 31 -23.92 11.90 4.14
C GLU A 31 -24.55 13.23 3.70
N SER A 32 -24.28 14.31 4.45
CA SER A 32 -24.77 15.63 4.11
C SER A 32 -24.25 16.15 2.78
N VAL A 33 -22.97 15.88 2.46
CA VAL A 33 -22.34 16.27 1.20
C VAL A 33 -22.91 15.47 0.03
N ASN A 34 -23.00 14.14 0.16
CA ASN A 34 -23.51 13.26 -0.91
C ASN A 34 -24.93 13.62 -1.35
N LYS A 35 -25.76 14.19 -0.47
CA LYS A 35 -27.12 14.66 -0.81
C LYS A 35 -27.13 15.95 -1.63
N ARG A 36 -26.01 16.68 -1.74
CA ARG A 36 -25.94 18.03 -2.35
C ARG A 36 -25.10 18.09 -3.62
N ILE A 37 -24.30 17.07 -3.88
CA ILE A 37 -23.45 16.99 -5.09
C ILE A 37 -24.10 16.09 -6.12
N VAL A 38 -23.66 16.19 -7.37
CA VAL A 38 -24.08 15.30 -8.45
C VAL A 38 -23.26 14.01 -8.40
N ASN A 39 -23.90 12.90 -8.05
CA ASN A 39 -23.29 11.58 -8.07
C ASN A 39 -23.63 10.85 -9.37
N ILE A 40 -22.65 10.14 -9.92
CA ILE A 40 -22.79 9.26 -11.10
C ILE A 40 -22.26 7.86 -10.79
N ASN A 41 -22.83 6.86 -11.44
CA ASN A 41 -22.42 5.46 -11.37
C ASN A 41 -21.41 5.09 -12.48
N THR A 42 -20.94 3.83 -12.52
CA THR A 42 -19.96 3.35 -13.50
C THR A 42 -20.45 3.49 -14.94
N ASN A 43 -21.72 3.12 -15.24
CA ASN A 43 -22.26 3.20 -16.60
C ASN A 43 -22.35 4.64 -17.08
N GLU A 44 -22.76 5.55 -16.22
CA GLU A 44 -22.81 6.99 -16.51
C GLU A 44 -21.40 7.57 -16.73
N LEU A 45 -20.42 7.16 -15.91
CA LEU A 45 -19.02 7.55 -16.07
C LEU A 45 -18.48 7.13 -17.44
N VAL A 46 -18.65 5.86 -17.82
CA VAL A 46 -18.23 5.34 -19.13
C VAL A 46 -18.87 6.14 -20.26
N ALA A 47 -20.18 6.33 -20.22
CA ALA A 47 -20.91 7.06 -21.26
C ALA A 47 -20.43 8.52 -21.41
N ILE A 48 -20.13 9.19 -20.30
CA ILE A 48 -19.61 10.57 -20.32
C ILE A 48 -18.21 10.61 -20.92
N LEU A 49 -17.30 9.73 -20.46
CA LEU A 49 -15.89 9.71 -20.91
C LEU A 49 -15.74 9.32 -22.38
N ASP A 50 -16.63 8.46 -22.90
CA ASP A 50 -16.64 8.06 -24.32
C ASP A 50 -17.17 9.17 -25.22
N LYS A 51 -18.08 10.00 -24.70
CA LYS A 51 -18.75 11.07 -25.48
C LYS A 51 -17.98 12.38 -25.47
N ASP A 52 -17.35 12.72 -24.36
CA ASP A 52 -16.75 14.05 -24.16
C ASP A 52 -15.28 13.93 -23.75
N PRO A 53 -14.33 14.11 -24.69
CA PRO A 53 -12.90 14.05 -24.39
C PRO A 53 -12.40 15.27 -23.59
N SER A 54 -13.20 16.31 -23.41
CA SER A 54 -12.83 17.50 -22.61
C SER A 54 -13.02 17.30 -21.11
N VAL A 55 -13.69 16.24 -20.70
CA VAL A 55 -13.87 15.91 -19.27
C VAL A 55 -12.53 15.64 -18.62
N ILE A 56 -12.30 16.25 -17.48
CA ILE A 56 -11.16 15.94 -16.62
C ILE A 56 -11.62 14.96 -15.54
N LEU A 57 -11.05 13.76 -15.56
CA LEU A 57 -11.28 12.72 -14.56
C LEU A 57 -10.20 12.81 -13.49
N ILE A 58 -10.56 13.12 -12.25
CA ILE A 58 -9.60 13.36 -11.15
C ILE A 58 -9.61 12.22 -10.15
N ASP A 59 -8.49 11.52 -10.05
CA ASP A 59 -8.23 10.58 -8.97
C ASP A 59 -7.69 11.33 -7.74
N VAL A 60 -8.47 11.37 -6.66
CA VAL A 60 -8.07 12.08 -5.43
C VAL A 60 -7.33 11.19 -4.43
N ARG A 61 -6.98 9.96 -4.81
CA ARG A 61 -6.17 9.05 -4.02
C ARG A 61 -4.71 9.49 -3.98
N THR A 62 -3.95 8.93 -3.05
CA THR A 62 -2.52 9.22 -2.97
C THR A 62 -1.74 8.52 -4.10
N PRO A 63 -0.58 9.04 -4.54
CA PRO A 63 0.28 8.35 -5.51
C PRO A 63 0.65 6.93 -5.09
N SER A 64 0.83 6.71 -3.80
CA SER A 64 1.05 5.39 -3.23
C SER A 64 -0.10 4.42 -3.52
N GLU A 65 -1.36 4.84 -3.33
CA GLU A 65 -2.52 4.00 -3.67
C GLU A 65 -2.57 3.68 -5.17
N LEU A 66 -2.29 4.65 -6.04
CA LEU A 66 -2.30 4.47 -7.49
C LEU A 66 -1.23 3.46 -7.92
N LYS A 67 -0.04 3.58 -7.35
CA LYS A 67 1.07 2.68 -7.61
C LYS A 67 0.70 1.22 -7.39
N TYR A 68 -0.06 0.92 -6.36
CA TYR A 68 -0.41 -0.44 -5.96
C TYR A 68 -1.68 -0.98 -6.56
N THR A 69 -2.71 -0.15 -6.63
CA THR A 69 -4.03 -0.61 -7.08
C THR A 69 -4.25 -0.35 -8.55
N GLY A 70 -3.43 0.54 -9.12
CA GLY A 70 -3.65 1.10 -10.45
C GLY A 70 -4.61 2.29 -10.44
N THR A 71 -4.90 2.80 -11.62
CA THR A 71 -5.79 3.94 -11.87
C THR A 71 -6.70 3.63 -13.06
N ILE A 72 -7.82 4.34 -13.18
CA ILE A 72 -8.72 4.20 -14.34
C ILE A 72 -7.92 4.48 -15.62
N ASN A 73 -7.90 3.52 -16.56
CA ASN A 73 -7.15 3.65 -17.80
C ASN A 73 -7.92 4.45 -18.84
N ARG A 74 -7.92 5.76 -18.66
CA ARG A 74 -8.49 6.76 -19.60
C ARG A 74 -7.51 7.91 -19.76
N GLY A 75 -7.41 8.46 -20.98
CA GLY A 75 -6.49 9.57 -21.28
C GLY A 75 -6.80 10.86 -20.51
N GLN A 76 -8.08 11.05 -20.11
CA GLN A 76 -8.55 12.20 -19.33
C GLN A 76 -8.20 12.11 -17.84
N ASN A 77 -7.68 10.95 -17.36
CA ASN A 77 -7.45 10.71 -15.95
C ASN A 77 -6.15 11.36 -15.47
N VAL A 78 -6.27 12.21 -14.45
CA VAL A 78 -5.16 12.88 -13.76
C VAL A 78 -5.24 12.62 -12.27
N ASN A 79 -4.09 12.64 -11.58
CA ASN A 79 -4.05 12.49 -10.14
C ASN A 79 -3.86 13.84 -9.46
N VAL A 80 -4.82 14.24 -8.65
CA VAL A 80 -4.73 15.41 -7.76
C VAL A 80 -5.18 14.97 -6.38
N VAL A 81 -4.22 14.76 -5.49
CA VAL A 81 -4.50 14.23 -4.12
C VAL A 81 -5.49 15.14 -3.38
N ARG A 82 -6.45 14.53 -2.64
CA ARG A 82 -7.50 15.29 -1.96
C ARG A 82 -7.00 16.50 -1.16
N GLY A 83 -5.87 16.38 -0.47
CA GLY A 83 -5.29 17.46 0.34
C GLY A 83 -4.63 18.59 -0.45
N TRP A 84 -4.52 18.47 -1.77
CA TRP A 84 -3.92 19.48 -2.65
C TRP A 84 -4.87 20.00 -3.72
N ILE A 85 -6.13 19.55 -3.74
CA ILE A 85 -7.06 19.84 -4.83
C ILE A 85 -7.29 21.35 -4.99
N GLU A 86 -7.37 22.07 -3.89
CA GLU A 86 -7.58 23.53 -3.87
C GLU A 86 -6.44 24.30 -4.55
N PHE A 87 -5.22 23.76 -4.53
CA PHE A 87 -4.02 24.42 -5.05
C PHE A 87 -3.62 23.94 -6.44
N GLN A 88 -3.99 22.71 -6.81
CA GLN A 88 -3.54 22.07 -8.07
C GLN A 88 -4.62 22.00 -9.14
N ILE A 89 -5.90 22.15 -8.80
CA ILE A 89 -6.98 22.03 -9.79
C ILE A 89 -6.86 23.01 -10.94
N ALA A 90 -6.38 24.23 -10.69
CA ALA A 90 -6.21 25.26 -11.70
C ALA A 90 -5.18 24.89 -12.79
N ASP A 91 -4.30 23.94 -12.54
CA ASP A 91 -3.37 23.43 -13.57
C ASP A 91 -4.09 22.58 -14.61
N HIS A 92 -5.20 21.96 -14.25
CA HIS A 92 -5.98 21.06 -15.08
C HIS A 92 -7.27 21.72 -15.62
N ALA A 93 -8.01 22.45 -14.78
CA ALA A 93 -9.28 23.09 -15.11
C ALA A 93 -9.14 24.61 -15.13
N LYS A 94 -9.00 25.18 -16.33
CA LYS A 94 -8.76 26.62 -16.53
C LYS A 94 -10.03 27.47 -16.51
N SER A 95 -11.21 26.87 -16.68
CA SER A 95 -12.51 27.57 -16.70
C SER A 95 -13.41 27.00 -15.60
N LYS A 96 -14.28 27.85 -15.03
CA LYS A 96 -15.26 27.45 -14.02
C LYS A 96 -16.28 26.42 -14.51
N ASP A 97 -16.53 26.37 -15.79
CA ASP A 97 -17.46 25.45 -16.47
C ASP A 97 -16.78 24.21 -17.04
N THR A 98 -15.46 24.05 -16.85
CA THR A 98 -14.73 22.83 -17.22
C THR A 98 -15.43 21.61 -16.62
N PRO A 99 -15.76 20.58 -17.44
CA PRO A 99 -16.39 19.38 -16.93
C PRO A 99 -15.40 18.55 -16.11
N ILE A 100 -15.68 18.39 -14.80
CA ILE A 100 -14.82 17.69 -13.85
C ILE A 100 -15.59 16.51 -13.27
N ILE A 101 -14.96 15.35 -13.26
CA ILE A 101 -15.43 14.18 -12.50
C ILE A 101 -14.36 13.79 -11.51
N VAL A 102 -14.70 13.70 -10.23
CA VAL A 102 -13.78 13.27 -9.18
C VAL A 102 -14.12 11.87 -8.68
N TYR A 103 -13.10 11.08 -8.37
CA TYR A 103 -13.29 9.77 -7.75
C TYR A 103 -12.20 9.44 -6.73
N CYS A 104 -12.49 8.47 -5.87
CA CYS A 104 -11.52 7.83 -4.98
C CYS A 104 -11.73 6.32 -4.95
N GLY A 105 -11.19 5.63 -3.96
CA GLY A 105 -11.34 4.18 -3.85
C GLY A 105 -12.78 3.71 -3.58
N ARG A 106 -13.46 4.34 -2.59
CA ARG A 106 -14.76 3.88 -2.06
C ARG A 106 -15.69 5.03 -1.65
N ASN A 107 -15.78 6.08 -2.42
CA ASN A 107 -16.70 7.21 -2.18
C ASN A 107 -16.57 7.90 -0.80
N LEU A 108 -15.38 7.97 -0.23
CA LEU A 108 -15.15 8.65 1.05
C LEU A 108 -14.55 10.05 0.89
N ARG A 109 -13.54 10.18 0.03
CA ARG A 109 -12.78 11.44 -0.20
C ARG A 109 -13.30 12.25 -1.37
N SER A 110 -13.77 11.57 -2.42
CA SER A 110 -14.23 12.24 -3.65
C SER A 110 -15.49 13.09 -3.48
N PRO A 111 -16.50 12.75 -2.66
CA PRO A 111 -17.61 13.66 -2.40
C PRO A 111 -17.17 14.97 -1.76
N LEU A 112 -16.24 14.91 -0.81
CA LEU A 112 -15.68 16.11 -0.16
C LEU A 112 -14.84 16.94 -1.15
N ALA A 113 -14.14 16.28 -2.09
CA ALA A 113 -13.43 16.96 -3.18
C ALA A 113 -14.39 17.65 -4.13
N ALA A 114 -15.46 16.99 -4.57
CA ALA A 114 -16.50 17.59 -5.41
C ALA A 114 -17.08 18.84 -4.74
N LYS A 115 -17.44 18.74 -3.46
CA LYS A 115 -17.98 19.88 -2.70
C LYS A 115 -16.99 21.03 -2.58
N THR A 116 -15.71 20.73 -2.39
CA THR A 116 -14.66 21.76 -2.37
C THR A 116 -14.58 22.49 -3.70
N LEU A 117 -14.57 21.76 -4.82
CA LEU A 117 -14.52 22.36 -6.16
C LEU A 117 -15.74 23.25 -6.44
N GLU A 118 -16.96 22.80 -6.09
CA GLU A 118 -18.16 23.65 -6.15
C GLU A 118 -18.01 24.91 -5.30
N THR A 119 -17.45 24.81 -4.10
CA THR A 119 -17.22 25.96 -3.20
C THR A 119 -16.19 26.94 -3.79
N MET A 120 -15.22 26.43 -4.56
CA MET A 120 -14.25 27.23 -5.31
C MET A 120 -14.85 27.92 -6.56
N GLY A 121 -16.10 27.59 -6.93
CA GLY A 121 -16.81 28.22 -8.05
C GLY A 121 -16.83 27.40 -9.35
N TYR A 122 -16.36 26.14 -9.34
CA TYR A 122 -16.55 25.25 -10.48
C TYR A 122 -18.01 24.81 -10.58
N THR A 123 -18.62 24.97 -11.75
CA THR A 123 -20.07 24.81 -11.94
C THR A 123 -20.46 23.47 -12.57
N ASN A 124 -19.50 22.71 -13.08
CA ASN A 124 -19.73 21.44 -13.77
C ASN A 124 -18.93 20.29 -13.12
N VAL A 125 -19.25 19.99 -11.87
CA VAL A 125 -18.55 19.00 -11.06
C VAL A 125 -19.47 17.80 -10.80
N LYS A 126 -18.95 16.59 -10.99
CA LYS A 126 -19.62 15.33 -10.62
C LYS A 126 -18.69 14.47 -9.76
N ASN A 127 -19.31 13.64 -8.94
CA ASN A 127 -18.62 12.62 -8.15
C ASN A 127 -18.95 11.23 -8.72
N TYR A 128 -17.92 10.45 -9.05
CA TYR A 128 -18.11 9.05 -9.39
C TYR A 128 -18.22 8.24 -8.09
N SER A 129 -19.45 7.86 -7.74
CA SER A 129 -19.81 7.34 -6.42
C SER A 129 -19.47 5.87 -6.22
N ASP A 130 -19.43 5.04 -7.28
CA ASP A 130 -19.06 3.62 -7.12
C ASP A 130 -17.57 3.47 -6.80
N GLY A 131 -16.75 4.40 -7.29
CA GLY A 131 -15.33 4.48 -6.97
C GLY A 131 -14.46 3.47 -7.71
N PHE A 132 -13.15 3.61 -7.52
CA PHE A 132 -12.15 2.83 -8.26
C PHE A 132 -12.24 1.32 -8.05
N PHE A 133 -12.59 0.87 -6.84
CA PHE A 133 -12.62 -0.58 -6.58
C PHE A 133 -13.79 -1.24 -7.30
N THR A 134 -14.97 -0.62 -7.37
CA THR A 134 -16.09 -1.11 -8.20
C THR A 134 -15.73 -1.10 -9.68
N TRP A 135 -15.08 -0.02 -10.17
CA TRP A 135 -14.55 0.04 -11.54
C TRP A 135 -13.71 -1.19 -11.89
N LYS A 136 -12.80 -1.56 -10.97
CA LYS A 136 -11.90 -2.70 -11.14
C LYS A 136 -12.63 -4.05 -11.05
N GLU A 137 -13.57 -4.19 -10.11
CA GLU A 137 -14.37 -5.40 -9.91
C GLU A 137 -15.29 -5.69 -11.10
N GLU A 138 -15.73 -4.67 -11.81
CA GLU A 138 -16.51 -4.78 -13.05
C GLU A 138 -15.63 -4.99 -14.30
N PHE A 139 -14.36 -5.33 -14.13
CA PHE A 139 -13.38 -5.60 -15.21
C PHE A 139 -13.17 -4.42 -16.18
N ASN A 140 -13.40 -3.21 -15.75
CA ASN A 140 -13.12 -2.02 -16.54
C ASN A 140 -11.59 -1.78 -16.66
N PRO A 141 -11.12 -1.09 -17.72
CA PRO A 141 -9.69 -0.91 -17.97
C PRO A 141 -8.97 -0.17 -16.85
N VAL A 142 -7.92 -0.79 -16.31
CA VAL A 142 -7.04 -0.26 -15.26
C VAL A 142 -5.62 -0.16 -15.81
N ARG A 143 -4.93 0.96 -15.53
CA ARG A 143 -3.50 1.12 -15.77
C ARG A 143 -2.76 0.95 -14.45
N ILE A 144 -1.82 0.01 -14.42
CA ILE A 144 -0.93 -0.26 -13.29
C ILE A 144 0.49 0.07 -13.78
N SER A 145 1.17 1.00 -13.14
CA SER A 145 2.41 1.58 -13.68
C SER A 145 3.69 0.84 -13.26
N ASP A 146 3.69 0.12 -12.14
CA ASP A 146 4.92 -0.41 -11.54
C ASP A 146 4.81 -1.87 -11.11
N HIS A 147 3.77 -2.57 -11.52
CA HIS A 147 3.54 -3.98 -11.19
C HIS A 147 3.79 -4.85 -12.42
N GLU A 148 4.49 -5.97 -12.23
CA GLU A 148 4.63 -7.00 -13.25
C GLU A 148 3.29 -7.76 -13.40
N PRO A 149 2.47 -7.46 -14.42
CA PRO A 149 1.06 -7.88 -14.43
C PRO A 149 0.87 -9.40 -14.51
N ASN A 150 1.90 -10.15 -14.94
CA ASN A 150 1.87 -11.59 -15.11
C ASN A 150 2.81 -12.32 -14.15
N ASN A 151 3.33 -11.65 -13.12
CA ASN A 151 4.22 -12.22 -12.14
C ASN A 151 3.62 -12.09 -10.74
N VAL A 152 3.88 -13.07 -9.87
CA VAL A 152 3.53 -12.99 -8.45
C VAL A 152 4.50 -12.10 -7.67
N LEU A 153 5.69 -11.83 -8.20
CA LEU A 153 6.55 -10.75 -7.70
C LEU A 153 5.93 -9.41 -8.05
N TYR A 154 5.86 -8.51 -7.07
CA TYR A 154 5.36 -7.16 -7.28
C TYR A 154 6.27 -6.36 -8.21
N ARG A 155 7.60 -6.55 -8.06
CA ARG A 155 8.65 -6.10 -8.98
C ARG A 155 9.67 -7.21 -9.16
N LEU A 156 10.34 -7.20 -10.31
CA LEU A 156 11.48 -8.07 -10.55
C LEU A 156 12.70 -7.56 -9.78
N PRO A 157 13.64 -8.46 -9.43
CA PRO A 157 14.87 -8.04 -8.76
C PRO A 157 15.78 -7.26 -9.71
N GLU A 158 16.35 -6.18 -9.20
CA GLU A 158 17.36 -5.39 -9.86
C GLU A 158 18.67 -5.45 -9.05
N GLU A 159 19.83 -5.35 -9.72
CA GLU A 159 21.11 -5.29 -9.05
C GLU A 159 21.28 -3.94 -8.36
N VAL A 160 21.34 -3.94 -7.03
CA VAL A 160 21.45 -2.74 -6.19
C VAL A 160 22.88 -2.46 -5.72
N ALA A 161 23.71 -3.49 -5.72
CA ALA A 161 25.17 -3.42 -5.50
C ALA A 161 25.80 -4.63 -6.17
N PRO A 162 27.11 -4.65 -6.45
CA PRO A 162 27.76 -5.78 -7.12
C PRO A 162 27.43 -7.13 -6.47
N GLY A 163 26.75 -8.01 -7.20
CA GLY A 163 26.30 -9.32 -6.74
C GLY A 163 25.12 -9.31 -5.76
N VAL A 164 24.51 -8.15 -5.49
CA VAL A 164 23.37 -8.00 -4.58
C VAL A 164 22.17 -7.50 -5.37
N TYR A 165 21.09 -8.25 -5.32
CA TYR A 165 19.85 -7.99 -6.04
C TYR A 165 18.68 -7.80 -5.07
N SER A 166 17.76 -6.91 -5.39
CA SER A 166 16.58 -6.68 -4.57
C SER A 166 15.32 -6.47 -5.43
N ALA A 167 14.30 -7.26 -5.14
CA ALA A 167 12.96 -7.07 -5.66
C ALA A 167 12.17 -6.23 -4.65
N ILE A 168 11.94 -4.96 -5.00
CA ILE A 168 11.29 -4.00 -4.10
C ILE A 168 9.81 -4.33 -3.98
N GLY A 169 9.35 -4.61 -2.78
CA GLY A 169 7.97 -4.92 -2.47
C GLY A 169 7.05 -3.69 -2.44
N ALA A 170 5.77 -3.96 -2.31
CA ALA A 170 4.75 -2.94 -2.17
C ALA A 170 4.86 -2.24 -0.80
N THR A 171 4.88 -0.90 -0.76
CA THR A 171 4.88 -0.11 0.49
C THR A 171 3.47 0.04 1.08
N GLN A 172 2.72 -1.06 1.19
CA GLN A 172 1.36 -1.12 1.76
C GLN A 172 1.13 -2.50 2.40
N PRO A 173 0.07 -2.67 3.19
CA PRO A 173 -0.32 -3.99 3.69
C PRO A 173 -0.50 -4.99 2.55
N TYR A 174 -0.36 -6.28 2.85
CA TYR A 174 -0.56 -7.33 1.87
C TYR A 174 -1.99 -7.33 1.31
N THR A 175 -2.08 -7.43 -0.01
CA THR A 175 -3.33 -7.53 -0.78
C THR A 175 -3.23 -8.71 -1.74
N TYR A 176 -4.35 -9.11 -2.33
CA TYR A 176 -4.34 -10.12 -3.38
C TYR A 176 -3.47 -9.69 -4.56
N GLU A 177 -3.51 -8.41 -4.95
CA GLU A 177 -2.80 -7.86 -6.10
C GLU A 177 -1.28 -7.87 -5.92
N ASN A 178 -0.79 -7.54 -4.72
CA ASN A 178 0.65 -7.55 -4.45
C ASN A 178 1.20 -8.92 -4.05
N SER A 179 0.34 -9.96 -4.02
CA SER A 179 0.73 -11.35 -3.72
C SER A 179 1.46 -11.52 -2.40
N ASN A 180 1.18 -10.64 -1.40
CA ASN A 180 1.93 -10.58 -0.15
C ASN A 180 3.43 -10.26 -0.32
N HIS A 181 3.82 -9.67 -1.46
CA HIS A 181 5.15 -9.14 -1.70
C HIS A 181 5.16 -7.66 -1.29
N ASN A 182 5.19 -7.40 0.00
CA ASN A 182 5.14 -6.07 0.62
C ASN A 182 6.35 -5.76 1.52
N ASN A 183 7.43 -6.52 1.35
CA ASN A 183 8.77 -6.25 1.85
C ASN A 183 9.78 -6.42 0.71
N ASN A 184 11.01 -6.00 0.92
CA ASN A 184 12.05 -6.25 -0.05
C ASN A 184 12.51 -7.71 0.04
N LEU A 185 12.54 -8.40 -1.09
CA LEU A 185 13.13 -9.72 -1.24
C LEU A 185 14.47 -9.55 -1.92
N SER A 186 15.54 -9.90 -1.22
CA SER A 186 16.88 -9.69 -1.72
C SER A 186 17.66 -11.00 -1.82
N PHE A 187 18.65 -11.06 -2.71
CA PHE A 187 19.60 -12.18 -2.75
C PHE A 187 21.00 -11.70 -3.04
N ILE A 188 21.95 -12.45 -2.52
CA ILE A 188 23.39 -12.21 -2.65
C ILE A 188 23.99 -13.40 -3.38
N VAL A 189 24.62 -13.13 -4.51
CA VAL A 189 25.37 -14.13 -5.30
C VAL A 189 26.81 -14.13 -4.85
N THR A 190 27.32 -15.31 -4.48
CA THR A 190 28.69 -15.49 -4.04
C THR A 190 29.37 -16.61 -4.84
N THR A 191 30.65 -16.81 -4.66
CA THR A 191 31.40 -17.93 -5.29
C THR A 191 31.02 -19.29 -4.68
N ASP A 192 30.31 -19.32 -3.55
CA ASP A 192 29.94 -20.53 -2.80
C ASP A 192 28.42 -20.78 -2.73
N GLY A 193 27.64 -20.09 -3.53
CA GLY A 193 26.17 -20.21 -3.56
C GLY A 193 25.48 -18.88 -3.38
N VAL A 194 24.15 -18.95 -3.19
CA VAL A 194 23.28 -17.79 -3.02
C VAL A 194 22.70 -17.76 -1.61
N LEU A 195 22.71 -16.58 -1.00
CA LEU A 195 21.93 -16.28 0.21
C LEU A 195 20.71 -15.44 -0.19
N VAL A 196 19.52 -15.87 0.25
CA VAL A 196 18.27 -15.11 0.08
C VAL A 196 17.92 -14.44 1.42
N PHE A 197 17.56 -13.17 1.40
CA PHE A 197 17.05 -12.42 2.53
C PHE A 197 15.56 -12.19 2.37
N ASN A 198 14.79 -12.78 3.29
CA ASN A 198 13.34 -13.01 3.28
C ASN A 198 12.88 -14.12 2.33
N ALA A 199 12.14 -15.08 2.87
CA ALA A 199 11.64 -16.22 2.11
C ALA A 199 10.53 -15.87 1.11
N GLY A 200 9.86 -14.71 1.30
CA GLY A 200 8.71 -14.29 0.50
C GLY A 200 7.35 -14.63 1.14
N GLY A 201 6.32 -13.97 0.65
CA GLY A 201 4.97 -14.00 1.18
C GLY A 201 4.14 -15.26 0.85
N SER A 202 4.66 -16.17 0.05
CA SER A 202 4.05 -17.47 -0.27
C SER A 202 5.06 -18.39 -0.98
N TYR A 203 4.70 -19.67 -1.10
CA TYR A 203 5.43 -20.64 -1.92
C TYR A 203 5.64 -20.15 -3.35
N LEU A 204 4.60 -19.59 -3.97
CA LEU A 204 4.66 -19.11 -5.35
C LEU A 204 5.53 -17.87 -5.50
N VAL A 205 5.56 -16.97 -4.53
CA VAL A 205 6.46 -15.80 -4.51
C VAL A 205 7.91 -16.26 -4.40
N ALA A 206 8.20 -17.21 -3.50
CA ALA A 206 9.53 -17.80 -3.36
C ALA A 206 9.98 -18.49 -4.65
N LYS A 207 9.09 -19.26 -5.29
CA LYS A 207 9.36 -19.92 -6.57
C LYS A 207 9.67 -18.91 -7.67
N ALA A 208 8.87 -17.85 -7.77
CA ALA A 208 9.11 -16.80 -8.77
C ALA A 208 10.46 -16.10 -8.54
N MET A 209 10.82 -15.82 -7.26
CA MET A 209 12.14 -15.27 -6.94
C MET A 209 13.28 -16.20 -7.35
N HIS A 210 13.12 -17.50 -7.13
CA HIS A 210 14.13 -18.49 -7.55
C HIS A 210 14.29 -18.55 -9.07
N GLU A 211 13.21 -18.40 -9.85
CA GLU A 211 13.32 -18.33 -11.32
C GLU A 211 14.11 -17.06 -11.75
N GLU A 212 14.00 -15.96 -11.04
CA GLU A 212 14.81 -14.78 -11.30
C GLU A 212 16.28 -14.98 -10.89
N ILE A 213 16.55 -15.64 -9.76
CA ILE A 213 17.92 -16.02 -9.35
C ILE A 213 18.61 -16.87 -10.44
N LYS A 214 17.91 -17.85 -11.01
CA LYS A 214 18.44 -18.71 -12.09
C LYS A 214 18.80 -17.98 -13.37
N LYS A 215 18.24 -16.79 -13.61
CA LYS A 215 18.66 -15.95 -14.75
C LYS A 215 20.00 -15.27 -14.52
N VAL A 216 20.40 -15.13 -13.26
CA VAL A 216 21.63 -14.44 -12.83
C VAL A 216 22.76 -15.41 -12.58
N THR A 217 22.49 -16.59 -12.01
CA THR A 217 23.50 -17.56 -11.61
C THR A 217 22.96 -18.99 -11.58
N ASP A 218 23.86 -19.96 -11.87
CA ASP A 218 23.56 -21.39 -11.70
C ASP A 218 23.90 -21.90 -10.28
N GLN A 219 24.37 -21.04 -9.39
CA GLN A 219 24.73 -21.39 -8.02
C GLN A 219 23.48 -21.74 -7.19
N PRO A 220 23.55 -22.78 -6.33
CA PRO A 220 22.41 -23.16 -5.50
C PRO A 220 22.12 -22.13 -4.42
N VAL A 221 20.86 -21.96 -4.03
CA VAL A 221 20.49 -21.23 -2.84
C VAL A 221 20.84 -22.07 -1.61
N LYS A 222 21.83 -21.65 -0.83
CA LYS A 222 22.28 -22.34 0.36
C LYS A 222 21.56 -21.89 1.64
N TYR A 223 21.33 -20.59 1.74
CA TYR A 223 20.73 -19.99 2.95
C TYR A 223 19.55 -19.10 2.59
N VAL A 224 18.54 -19.16 3.43
CA VAL A 224 17.44 -18.20 3.47
C VAL A 224 17.35 -17.62 4.86
N VAL A 225 17.52 -16.33 4.98
CA VAL A 225 17.50 -15.59 6.23
C VAL A 225 16.18 -14.87 6.37
N LEU A 226 15.48 -15.07 7.46
CA LEU A 226 14.20 -14.41 7.76
C LEU A 226 14.47 -13.12 8.55
N GLU A 227 14.03 -12.00 8.02
CA GLU A 227 14.15 -10.69 8.68
C GLU A 227 13.40 -10.65 10.02
N ASN A 228 12.22 -11.27 10.05
CA ASN A 228 11.36 -11.38 11.21
C ASN A 228 10.36 -12.54 11.03
N SER A 229 9.37 -12.66 11.92
CA SER A 229 8.32 -13.70 11.91
C SER A 229 7.08 -13.34 11.08
N GLN A 230 7.06 -12.22 10.37
CA GLN A 230 5.87 -11.77 9.62
C GLN A 230 5.66 -12.58 8.34
N GLY A 231 4.40 -12.66 7.89
CA GLY A 231 4.00 -13.52 6.76
C GLY A 231 4.78 -13.28 5.48
N HIS A 232 5.12 -12.03 5.17
CA HIS A 232 5.91 -11.68 3.98
C HIS A 232 7.36 -12.19 4.04
N ALA A 233 7.89 -12.38 5.23
CA ALA A 233 9.25 -12.88 5.44
C ALA A 233 9.32 -14.42 5.50
N ILE A 234 8.26 -15.11 5.98
CA ILE A 234 8.33 -16.51 6.36
C ILE A 234 7.57 -17.48 5.44
N LEU A 235 6.47 -17.07 4.78
CA LEU A 235 5.55 -18.01 4.16
C LEU A 235 6.10 -18.69 2.90
N GLY A 236 7.16 -18.15 2.30
CA GLY A 236 7.90 -18.80 1.21
C GLY A 236 8.86 -19.90 1.65
N SER A 237 9.12 -20.06 2.96
CA SER A 237 10.14 -20.98 3.50
C SER A 237 9.92 -22.45 3.09
N SER A 238 8.68 -22.89 2.89
CA SER A 238 8.39 -24.26 2.47
C SER A 238 8.97 -24.57 1.09
N TYR A 239 8.93 -23.61 0.14
CA TYR A 239 9.59 -23.76 -1.16
C TYR A 239 11.10 -23.90 -1.02
N TRP A 240 11.74 -23.03 -0.25
CA TRP A 240 13.19 -23.05 -0.08
C TRP A 240 13.70 -24.31 0.60
N LYS A 241 12.95 -24.85 1.57
CA LYS A 241 13.24 -26.16 2.17
C LYS A 241 13.24 -27.29 1.13
N GLU A 242 12.27 -27.29 0.23
CA GLU A 242 12.19 -28.27 -0.86
C GLU A 242 13.37 -28.13 -1.85
N GLN A 243 13.98 -26.94 -1.95
CA GLN A 243 15.19 -26.70 -2.74
C GLN A 243 16.49 -27.04 -1.96
N GLY A 244 16.39 -27.48 -0.72
CA GLY A 244 17.54 -27.85 0.12
C GLY A 244 18.23 -26.68 0.85
N ALA A 245 17.64 -25.49 0.83
CA ALA A 245 18.18 -24.35 1.54
C ALA A 245 17.99 -24.48 3.06
N ILE A 246 18.97 -23.95 3.81
CA ILE A 246 18.95 -23.84 5.26
C ILE A 246 18.24 -22.53 5.65
N ILE A 247 17.20 -22.61 6.44
CA ILE A 247 16.44 -21.45 6.92
C ILE A 247 17.07 -20.95 8.24
N ILE A 248 17.40 -19.68 8.29
CA ILE A 248 18.03 -19.01 9.45
C ILE A 248 17.10 -17.89 9.96
N ALA A 249 16.92 -17.81 11.28
CA ALA A 249 16.12 -16.77 11.91
C ALA A 249 16.67 -16.35 13.28
N HIS A 250 16.18 -15.23 13.78
CA HIS A 250 16.38 -14.88 15.18
C HIS A 250 15.60 -15.83 16.10
N VAL A 251 16.09 -16.08 17.31
CA VAL A 251 15.43 -17.01 18.26
C VAL A 251 14.01 -16.57 18.64
N GLU A 252 13.74 -15.27 18.68
CA GLU A 252 12.38 -14.77 18.94
C GLU A 252 11.48 -14.96 17.73
N ALA A 253 12.00 -14.85 16.50
CA ALA A 253 11.26 -15.16 15.29
C ALA A 253 10.85 -16.64 15.24
N ASP A 254 11.74 -17.56 15.58
CA ASP A 254 11.41 -19.00 15.66
C ASP A 254 10.29 -19.27 16.68
N LYS A 255 10.37 -18.65 17.87
CA LYS A 255 9.29 -18.76 18.88
C LYS A 255 7.95 -18.25 18.37
N GLU A 256 7.95 -17.10 17.74
CA GLU A 256 6.74 -16.49 17.21
C GLU A 256 6.15 -17.29 16.05
N ILE A 257 6.98 -17.83 15.16
CA ILE A 257 6.55 -18.71 14.06
C ILE A 257 5.90 -19.99 14.63
N ARG A 258 6.48 -20.59 15.68
CA ARG A 258 5.90 -21.76 16.34
C ARG A 258 4.58 -21.44 17.04
N HIS A 259 4.45 -20.26 17.59
CA HIS A 259 3.25 -19.83 18.32
C HIS A 259 2.13 -19.39 17.41
N ARG A 260 2.42 -18.61 16.36
CA ARG A 260 1.41 -17.93 15.51
C ARG A 260 1.49 -18.23 14.02
N GLY A 261 2.38 -19.10 13.60
CA GLY A 261 2.58 -19.39 12.16
C GLY A 261 1.29 -19.82 11.46
N GLU A 262 0.52 -20.71 12.06
CA GLU A 262 -0.77 -21.16 11.51
C GLU A 262 -1.80 -20.02 11.43
N ASP A 263 -1.85 -19.12 12.39
CA ASP A 263 -2.72 -17.94 12.36
C ASP A 263 -2.30 -16.96 11.26
N ILE A 264 -0.99 -16.80 11.06
CA ILE A 264 -0.44 -15.97 9.98
C ILE A 264 -0.83 -16.56 8.64
N TYR A 265 -0.66 -17.87 8.46
CA TYR A 265 -1.07 -18.60 7.27
C TYR A 265 -2.59 -18.43 7.00
N ALA A 266 -3.42 -18.71 8.01
CA ALA A 266 -4.88 -18.64 7.87
C ALA A 266 -5.38 -17.23 7.52
N ARG A 267 -4.76 -16.18 8.04
CA ARG A 267 -5.08 -14.79 7.68
C ARG A 267 -4.65 -14.48 6.26
N THR A 268 -3.46 -14.93 5.87
CA THR A 268 -2.92 -14.70 4.53
C THR A 268 -3.76 -15.46 3.48
N LEU A 269 -4.18 -16.69 3.77
CA LEU A 269 -5.05 -17.49 2.88
C LEU A 269 -6.35 -16.76 2.52
N ARG A 270 -6.97 -16.06 3.48
CA ARG A 270 -8.21 -15.32 3.23
C ARG A 270 -8.04 -14.20 2.19
N VAL A 271 -6.86 -13.60 2.12
CA VAL A 271 -6.54 -12.51 1.20
C VAL A 271 -5.96 -13.03 -0.11
N GLN A 272 -5.00 -13.98 -0.01
CA GLN A 272 -4.21 -14.44 -1.17
C GLN A 272 -4.90 -15.57 -1.96
N LYS A 273 -5.87 -16.27 -1.34
CA LYS A 273 -6.64 -17.36 -1.98
C LYS A 273 -5.71 -18.40 -2.62
N GLU A 274 -5.84 -18.64 -3.93
CA GLU A 274 -5.01 -19.59 -4.70
C GLU A 274 -3.52 -19.21 -4.79
N LYS A 275 -3.17 -17.94 -4.60
CA LYS A 275 -1.77 -17.48 -4.63
C LYS A 275 -0.92 -17.99 -3.46
N ILE A 276 -1.55 -18.61 -2.45
CA ILE A 276 -0.83 -19.26 -1.35
C ILE A 276 -0.66 -20.77 -1.55
N THR A 277 -1.09 -21.30 -2.72
CA THR A 277 -0.97 -22.74 -3.02
C THR A 277 0.46 -23.22 -2.83
N GLY A 278 0.61 -24.40 -2.18
CA GLY A 278 1.91 -24.99 -1.85
C GLY A 278 2.56 -24.48 -0.56
N THR A 279 2.09 -23.35 -0.02
CA THR A 279 2.62 -22.78 1.22
C THR A 279 2.31 -23.67 2.42
N LYS A 280 3.32 -23.91 3.24
CA LYS A 280 3.23 -24.63 4.53
C LYS A 280 4.06 -23.86 5.56
N ILE A 281 3.65 -23.91 6.82
CA ILE A 281 4.49 -23.40 7.90
C ILE A 281 5.65 -24.38 8.11
N VAL A 282 6.85 -23.85 8.03
CA VAL A 282 8.09 -24.56 8.35
C VAL A 282 8.90 -23.74 9.33
N PHE A 283 9.71 -24.41 10.13
CA PHE A 283 10.50 -23.76 11.16
C PHE A 283 11.94 -23.58 10.71
N PRO A 284 12.65 -22.55 11.23
CA PRO A 284 14.06 -22.37 10.97
C PRO A 284 14.90 -23.59 11.34
N ASP A 285 15.95 -23.83 10.57
CA ASP A 285 16.95 -24.87 10.85
C ASP A 285 18.01 -24.41 11.85
N LEU A 286 18.37 -23.13 11.74
CA LEU A 286 19.36 -22.47 12.58
C LEU A 286 18.77 -21.20 13.18
N THR A 287 19.12 -20.94 14.43
CA THR A 287 18.74 -19.70 15.11
C THR A 287 19.94 -19.04 15.75
N PHE A 288 19.87 -17.72 15.91
CA PHE A 288 20.89 -16.92 16.60
C PHE A 288 20.23 -15.87 17.52
N LYS A 289 21.01 -15.27 18.45
CA LYS A 289 20.49 -14.27 19.40
C LYS A 289 20.96 -12.85 19.08
N GLU A 290 22.25 -12.62 19.00
CA GLU A 290 22.79 -11.27 18.82
C GLU A 290 23.41 -11.11 17.43
N LYS A 291 24.37 -11.97 17.10
CA LYS A 291 25.08 -11.94 15.82
C LYS A 291 25.37 -13.34 15.33
N MET A 292 25.35 -13.49 14.01
CA MET A 292 25.76 -14.71 13.32
C MET A 292 26.57 -14.35 12.08
N PRO A 293 27.88 -14.57 12.06
CA PRO A 293 28.66 -14.42 10.84
C PRO A 293 28.45 -15.61 9.91
N ILE A 294 28.34 -15.32 8.63
CA ILE A 294 28.27 -16.29 7.54
C ILE A 294 29.40 -15.97 6.57
N LEU A 295 30.20 -16.97 6.22
CA LEU A 295 31.21 -16.86 5.17
C LEU A 295 30.78 -17.72 4.00
N MET A 296 30.62 -17.12 2.82
CA MET A 296 30.26 -17.81 1.58
C MET A 296 31.28 -17.47 0.50
N GLY A 297 32.21 -18.39 0.26
CA GLY A 297 33.41 -18.09 -0.53
C GLY A 297 34.20 -16.96 0.12
N ASP A 298 34.44 -15.90 -0.64
CA ASP A 298 35.15 -14.71 -0.16
C ASP A 298 34.22 -13.66 0.44
N THR A 299 32.90 -13.90 0.45
CA THR A 299 31.92 -12.92 0.91
C THR A 299 31.59 -13.11 2.38
N LYS A 300 31.89 -12.10 3.19
CA LYS A 300 31.54 -12.05 4.61
C LYS A 300 30.18 -11.35 4.78
N ILE A 301 29.27 -12.02 5.49
CA ILE A 301 27.94 -11.53 5.80
C ILE A 301 27.74 -11.64 7.31
N GLU A 302 27.20 -10.60 7.94
CA GLU A 302 26.89 -10.58 9.36
C GLU A 302 25.39 -10.39 9.58
N LEU A 303 24.72 -11.39 10.14
CA LEU A 303 23.35 -11.23 10.61
C LEU A 303 23.41 -10.62 12.01
N MET A 304 22.59 -9.59 12.27
CA MET A 304 22.62 -8.84 13.52
C MET A 304 21.21 -8.58 14.03
N HIS A 305 20.99 -8.85 15.31
CA HIS A 305 19.86 -8.34 16.07
C HIS A 305 20.33 -7.15 16.90
N ILE A 306 19.98 -5.94 16.50
CA ILE A 306 20.43 -4.69 17.16
C ILE A 306 19.43 -4.24 18.22
N GLY A 307 18.23 -4.80 18.19
CA GLY A 307 17.11 -4.50 19.07
C GLY A 307 15.80 -4.45 18.29
N ALA A 308 14.71 -4.31 19.02
CA ALA A 308 13.38 -4.18 18.42
C ALA A 308 13.29 -2.95 17.51
N SER A 309 12.77 -3.13 16.29
CA SER A 309 12.46 -2.08 15.36
C SER A 309 10.94 -2.09 15.08
N HIS A 310 10.51 -2.67 13.96
CA HIS A 310 9.09 -2.86 13.66
C HIS A 310 8.48 -3.99 14.51
N SER A 311 9.27 -5.04 14.76
CA SER A 311 8.94 -6.13 15.67
C SER A 311 10.13 -6.49 16.57
N PRO A 312 9.90 -7.20 17.70
CA PRO A 312 10.97 -7.57 18.63
C PRO A 312 12.04 -8.49 18.04
N ASP A 313 11.75 -9.16 16.96
CA ASP A 313 12.54 -10.19 16.30
C ASP A 313 13.19 -9.71 14.99
N ASP A 314 13.11 -8.41 14.68
CA ASP A 314 13.73 -7.83 13.48
C ASP A 314 15.25 -7.98 13.50
N ILE A 315 15.81 -8.40 12.38
CA ILE A 315 17.26 -8.48 12.19
C ILE A 315 17.71 -7.65 10.99
N GLN A 316 18.99 -7.38 10.94
CA GLN A 316 19.66 -6.72 9.84
C GLN A 316 20.76 -7.63 9.28
N LEU A 317 21.02 -7.49 7.99
CA LEU A 317 22.09 -8.16 7.30
C LEU A 317 23.13 -7.12 6.88
N TRP A 318 24.37 -7.28 7.34
CA TRP A 318 25.47 -6.38 7.06
C TRP A 318 26.54 -7.07 6.22
N MET A 319 26.97 -6.43 5.15
CA MET A 319 28.11 -6.82 4.31
C MET A 319 29.25 -5.83 4.52
N PRO A 320 30.24 -6.14 5.40
CA PRO A 320 31.22 -5.16 5.85
C PRO A 320 32.17 -4.66 4.74
N GLU A 321 32.50 -5.49 3.78
CA GLU A 321 33.40 -5.14 2.68
C GLU A 321 32.73 -4.18 1.68
N GLN A 322 31.46 -4.40 1.39
CA GLN A 322 30.64 -3.56 0.51
C GLN A 322 30.07 -2.34 1.25
N LYS A 323 30.15 -2.30 2.59
CA LYS A 323 29.51 -1.31 3.46
C LYS A 323 28.02 -1.18 3.20
N LEU A 324 27.36 -2.33 2.98
CA LEU A 324 25.95 -2.44 2.64
C LEU A 324 25.17 -3.05 3.82
N LEU A 325 24.04 -2.41 4.18
CA LEU A 325 23.10 -2.86 5.20
C LEU A 325 21.75 -3.17 4.55
#